data_109c1317e89c5130096b96cbf71e7d86
#
_entry.id   109c1317e89c5130096b96cbf71e7d86
#
_cell.length_a   1.000
_cell.length_b   1.000
_cell.length_c   1.000
_cell.angle_alpha   90.00
_cell.angle_beta   90.00
_cell.angle_gamma   90.00
#
_symmetry.space_group_name_H-M   'P 1'
#
loop_
_entity.id
_entity.type
_entity.pdbx_description
1 polymer ?
#
loop_
_entity_poly.entity_id
_entity_poly.type
_entity_poly.pdbx_seq_one_letter_code
_entity_poly.pdbx_strand_id
1 'polypeptide(L)'
;LLFILRLGKWDLPKGKIEKGEKMEESALREVTEETGVKGLSLKKKIGETYHVYDQFGKHFLKTSHWFYMTCSSGQELIPQVEEHITEIKWVKTIDIKEPMKNTYPSIKNILGNFFDTP
;
A
#
# COMPACT_ATOMS: atom_id res chain seq x y z
N LEU A 1 7.52 8.37 2.62
CA LEU A 1 6.47 7.43 2.22
C LEU A 1 6.88 6.64 0.99
N LEU A 2 6.53 5.37 0.96
CA LEU A 2 6.84 4.50 -0.17
C LEU A 2 5.63 4.37 -1.08
N PHE A 3 5.77 4.82 -2.32
CA PHE A 3 4.73 4.74 -3.34
C PHE A 3 5.10 3.74 -4.42
N ILE A 4 4.10 3.03 -4.94
CA ILE A 4 4.24 2.16 -6.10
C ILE A 4 3.42 2.71 -7.25
N LEU A 5 3.91 2.53 -8.48
CA LEU A 5 3.16 2.86 -9.69
C LEU A 5 2.63 1.55 -10.27
N ARG A 6 1.32 1.36 -10.18
CA ARG A 6 0.63 0.16 -10.65
C ARG A 6 -0.43 0.56 -11.66
N LEU A 7 -0.38 -0.04 -12.85
CA LEU A 7 -1.35 0.23 -13.92
C LEU A 7 -1.51 1.73 -14.21
N GLY A 8 -0.39 2.47 -14.17
CA GLY A 8 -0.38 3.89 -14.48
C GLY A 8 -0.86 4.83 -13.36
N LYS A 9 -1.14 4.30 -12.17
CA LYS A 9 -1.56 5.12 -11.03
C LYS A 9 -0.67 4.88 -9.82
N TRP A 10 -0.45 5.94 -9.06
CA TRP A 10 0.27 5.84 -7.79
C TRP A 10 -0.62 5.21 -6.73
N ASP A 11 -0.05 4.30 -5.97
CA ASP A 11 -0.73 3.53 -4.94
C ASP A 11 0.24 3.29 -3.79
N LEU A 12 -0.26 2.72 -2.70
CA LEU A 12 0.55 2.27 -1.59
C LEU A 12 0.65 0.75 -1.63
N PRO A 13 1.79 0.17 -1.17
CA PRO A 13 1.93 -1.29 -1.14
C PRO A 13 0.83 -1.94 -0.30
N LYS A 14 0.22 -2.98 -0.85
CA LYS A 14 -0.83 -3.76 -0.18
C LYS A 14 -0.95 -5.11 -0.86
N GLY A 15 -1.69 -6.02 -0.24
CA GLY A 15 -1.95 -7.32 -0.84
C GLY A 15 -3.05 -8.07 -0.11
N LYS A 16 -3.27 -9.31 -0.53
CA LYS A 16 -4.34 -10.14 -0.02
C LYS A 16 -3.84 -11.00 1.13
N ILE A 17 -4.73 -11.23 2.12
CA ILE A 17 -4.47 -12.18 3.20
C ILE A 17 -4.57 -13.58 2.62
N GLU A 18 -3.54 -14.39 2.82
CA GLU A 18 -3.54 -15.80 2.43
C GLU A 18 -4.10 -16.66 3.56
N LYS A 19 -4.59 -17.85 3.20
CA LYS A 19 -5.18 -18.77 4.16
C LYS A 19 -4.22 -19.08 5.31
N GLY A 20 -4.71 -18.94 6.55
CA GLY A 20 -3.92 -19.19 7.76
C GLY A 20 -3.02 -18.04 8.18
N GLU A 21 -3.03 -16.98 7.42
CA GLU A 21 -2.19 -15.80 7.66
C GLU A 21 -2.92 -14.76 8.50
N LYS A 22 -2.23 -14.16 9.46
CA LYS A 22 -2.78 -13.03 10.20
C LYS A 22 -2.68 -11.77 9.35
N MET A 23 -3.54 -10.80 9.61
CA MET A 23 -3.59 -9.52 8.89
C MET A 23 -2.25 -8.80 8.90
N GLU A 24 -1.58 -8.75 10.05
CA GLU A 24 -0.28 -8.09 10.21
C GLU A 24 0.82 -8.82 9.43
N GLU A 25 0.79 -10.15 9.44
CA GLU A 25 1.73 -10.98 8.69
C GLU A 25 1.57 -10.76 7.18
N SER A 26 0.33 -10.71 6.72
CA SER A 26 -0.01 -10.44 5.33
C SER A 26 0.52 -9.07 4.90
N ALA A 27 0.29 -8.05 5.72
CA ALA A 27 0.75 -6.70 5.42
C ALA A 27 2.26 -6.63 5.25
N LEU A 28 3.00 -7.24 6.16
CA LEU A 28 4.48 -7.27 6.09
C LEU A 28 4.97 -8.03 4.87
N ARG A 29 4.39 -9.21 4.61
CA ARG A 29 4.77 -10.05 3.48
C ARG A 29 4.53 -9.36 2.14
N GLU A 30 3.36 -8.75 1.98
CA GLU A 30 2.98 -8.11 0.72
C GLU A 30 3.85 -6.90 0.40
N VAL A 31 4.20 -6.09 1.39
CA VAL A 31 5.10 -4.96 1.14
C VAL A 31 6.46 -5.46 0.67
N THR A 32 7.00 -6.50 1.29
CA THR A 32 8.28 -7.09 0.88
C THR A 32 8.20 -7.65 -0.54
N GLU A 33 7.13 -8.37 -0.88
CA GLU A 33 6.95 -8.94 -2.22
C GLU A 33 6.82 -7.86 -3.30
N GLU A 34 6.03 -6.82 -3.03
CA GLU A 34 5.77 -5.78 -4.00
C GLU A 34 6.94 -4.82 -4.22
N THR A 35 7.77 -4.60 -3.22
CA THR A 35 8.79 -3.55 -3.24
C THR A 35 10.23 -4.04 -3.06
N GLY A 36 10.42 -5.26 -2.58
CA GLY A 36 11.76 -5.76 -2.25
C GLY A 36 12.30 -5.26 -0.93
N VAL A 37 11.58 -4.42 -0.21
CA VAL A 37 12.02 -3.88 1.09
C VAL A 37 12.02 -4.99 2.14
N LYS A 38 13.08 -5.06 2.94
CA LYS A 38 13.28 -6.05 4.01
C LYS A 38 13.41 -5.36 5.36
N GLY A 39 13.23 -6.14 6.42
CA GLY A 39 13.42 -5.63 7.78
C GLY A 39 12.35 -4.65 8.20
N LEU A 40 11.13 -4.84 7.72
CA LEU A 40 10.00 -4.00 8.08
C LEU A 40 9.61 -4.20 9.55
N SER A 41 9.29 -3.08 10.19
CA SER A 41 8.77 -3.09 11.57
C SER A 41 7.37 -2.48 11.55
N LEU A 42 6.37 -3.27 11.93
CA LEU A 42 4.99 -2.82 12.00
C LEU A 42 4.79 -1.98 13.27
N LYS A 43 4.25 -0.80 13.15
CA LYS A 43 4.07 0.13 14.27
C LYS A 43 2.63 0.21 14.75
N LYS A 44 1.67 0.48 13.85
CA LYS A 44 0.26 0.59 14.24
C LYS A 44 -0.65 0.46 13.03
N LYS A 45 -1.90 0.09 13.27
CA LYS A 45 -2.95 0.13 12.25
C LYS A 45 -3.42 1.58 12.08
N ILE A 46 -3.52 2.02 10.82
CA ILE A 46 -3.97 3.38 10.50
C ILE A 46 -5.48 3.42 10.28
N GLY A 47 -6.02 2.43 9.59
CA GLY A 47 -7.44 2.39 9.26
C GLY A 47 -7.76 1.37 8.18
N GLU A 48 -8.96 1.49 7.63
CA GLU A 48 -9.47 0.60 6.59
C GLU A 48 -10.04 1.41 5.45
N THR A 49 -9.94 0.87 4.24
CA THR A 49 -10.63 1.40 3.07
C THR A 49 -11.45 0.29 2.43
N TYR A 50 -12.49 0.69 1.69
CA TYR A 50 -13.44 -0.24 1.11
C TYR A 50 -13.54 -0.01 -0.39
N HIS A 51 -13.66 -1.10 -1.14
CA HIS A 51 -13.81 -1.05 -2.58
C HIS A 51 -14.87 -2.07 -3.01
N VAL A 52 -15.87 -1.60 -3.74
CA VAL A 52 -16.90 -2.46 -4.31
C VAL A 52 -16.52 -2.73 -5.76
N TYR A 53 -16.54 -4.00 -6.15
CA TYR A 53 -16.26 -4.40 -7.53
C TYR A 53 -17.22 -5.50 -7.97
N ASP A 54 -17.45 -5.57 -9.27
CA ASP A 54 -18.32 -6.58 -9.88
C ASP A 54 -17.49 -7.66 -10.53
N GLN A 55 -17.82 -8.91 -10.24
CA GLN A 55 -17.19 -10.07 -10.85
C GLN A 55 -18.18 -11.23 -10.89
N PHE A 56 -18.20 -11.95 -12.01
CA PHE A 56 -19.10 -13.11 -12.20
C PHE A 56 -20.57 -12.77 -11.95
N GLY A 57 -21.01 -11.55 -12.32
CA GLY A 57 -22.39 -11.11 -12.13
C GLY A 57 -22.78 -10.81 -10.69
N LYS A 58 -21.82 -10.71 -9.79
CA LYS A 58 -22.04 -10.43 -8.36
C LYS A 58 -21.28 -9.21 -7.92
N HIS A 59 -21.78 -8.57 -6.88
CA HIS A 59 -21.12 -7.45 -6.22
C HIS A 59 -20.27 -7.97 -5.06
N PHE A 60 -19.02 -7.54 -4.99
CA PHE A 60 -18.09 -7.90 -3.91
C PHE A 60 -17.59 -6.65 -3.21
N LEU A 61 -17.43 -6.76 -1.90
CA LEU A 61 -16.80 -5.72 -1.08
C LEU A 61 -15.40 -6.19 -0.70
N LYS A 62 -14.41 -5.38 -1.06
CA LYS A 62 -13.02 -5.62 -0.66
C LYS A 62 -12.64 -4.62 0.42
N THR A 63 -12.14 -5.12 1.54
CA THR A 63 -11.64 -4.28 2.63
C THR A 63 -10.12 -4.32 2.62
N SER A 64 -9.49 -3.16 2.61
CA SER A 64 -8.03 -3.05 2.75
C SER A 64 -7.70 -2.53 4.15
N HIS A 65 -6.79 -3.22 4.83
CA HIS A 65 -6.33 -2.85 6.17
C HIS A 65 -4.96 -2.19 6.04
N TRP A 66 -4.81 -0.98 6.56
CA TRP A 66 -3.62 -0.17 6.40
C TRP A 66 -2.83 -0.07 7.69
N PHE A 67 -1.51 -0.20 7.58
CA PHE A 67 -0.60 -0.17 8.72
C PHE A 67 0.53 0.82 8.50
N TYR A 68 0.98 1.43 9.57
CA TYR A 68 2.20 2.23 9.60
C TYR A 68 3.38 1.29 9.87
N MET A 69 4.36 1.33 8.98
CA MET A 69 5.57 0.50 9.07
C MET A 69 6.80 1.36 8.89
N THR A 70 7.91 0.91 9.46
CA THR A 70 9.21 1.55 9.27
C THR A 70 10.21 0.51 8.78
N CYS A 71 11.27 0.98 8.11
CA CYS A 71 12.35 0.13 7.65
C CYS A 71 13.64 0.96 7.57
N SER A 72 14.78 0.27 7.36
CA SER A 72 16.05 0.93 7.11
C SER A 72 16.04 1.59 5.74
N SER A 73 16.62 2.78 5.63
CA SER A 73 16.79 3.48 4.36
C SER A 73 17.92 2.85 3.53
N GLY A 74 18.01 3.27 2.26
CA GLY A 74 19.11 2.86 1.38
C GLY A 74 18.99 1.45 0.81
N GLN A 75 17.82 0.82 0.94
CA GLN A 75 17.60 -0.50 0.37
C GLN A 75 17.28 -0.42 -1.12
N GLU A 76 17.66 -1.45 -1.87
CA GLU A 76 17.29 -1.58 -3.26
C GLU A 76 15.78 -1.86 -3.37
N LEU A 77 15.10 -1.11 -4.24
CA LEU A 77 13.69 -1.29 -4.51
C LEU A 77 13.52 -2.14 -5.77
N ILE A 78 12.76 -3.22 -5.66
CA ILE A 78 12.56 -4.19 -6.74
C ILE A 78 11.06 -4.31 -7.04
N PRO A 79 10.57 -3.67 -8.12
CA PRO A 79 9.15 -3.76 -8.46
C PRO A 79 8.71 -5.18 -8.79
N GLN A 80 7.57 -5.60 -8.26
CA GLN A 80 6.96 -6.88 -8.58
C GLN A 80 6.19 -6.74 -9.91
N VAL A 81 6.88 -6.99 -11.02
CA VAL A 81 6.33 -6.77 -12.36
C VAL A 81 5.12 -7.66 -12.66
N GLU A 82 5.03 -8.84 -12.05
CA GLU A 82 3.89 -9.75 -12.18
C GLU A 82 2.59 -9.13 -11.66
N GLU A 83 2.69 -8.17 -10.76
CA GLU A 83 1.55 -7.44 -10.21
C GLU A 83 1.37 -6.07 -10.87
N HIS A 84 1.95 -5.88 -12.06
CA HIS A 84 1.86 -4.65 -12.84
C HIS A 84 2.46 -3.41 -12.15
N ILE A 85 3.40 -3.62 -11.24
CA ILE A 85 4.14 -2.54 -10.60
C ILE A 85 5.35 -2.21 -11.48
N THR A 86 5.40 -0.98 -11.99
CA THR A 86 6.45 -0.55 -12.92
C THR A 86 7.47 0.37 -12.29
N GLU A 87 7.13 1.00 -11.18
CA GLU A 87 8.02 1.94 -10.50
C GLU A 87 7.72 1.96 -9.02
N ILE A 88 8.76 2.16 -8.20
CA ILE A 88 8.65 2.34 -6.75
C ILE A 88 9.51 3.52 -6.38
N LYS A 89 9.00 4.43 -5.54
CA LYS A 89 9.83 5.51 -5.05
C LYS A 89 9.48 5.95 -3.63
N TRP A 90 10.50 6.42 -2.94
CA TRP A 90 10.33 7.11 -1.66
C TRP A 90 9.96 8.56 -1.95
N VAL A 91 8.91 9.04 -1.29
CA VAL A 91 8.42 10.41 -1.46
C VAL A 91 8.43 11.08 -0.08
N LYS A 92 9.08 12.23 0.00
CA LYS A 92 9.06 13.04 1.22
C LYS A 92 7.64 13.55 1.46
N THR A 93 7.26 13.70 2.72
CA THR A 93 5.93 14.19 3.09
C THR A 93 5.58 15.50 2.40
N ILE A 94 6.55 16.40 2.25
CA ILE A 94 6.32 17.70 1.61
C ILE A 94 6.08 17.57 0.08
N ASP A 95 6.45 16.46 -0.52
CA ASP A 95 6.35 16.22 -1.96
C ASP A 95 5.18 15.33 -2.37
N ILE A 96 4.31 14.93 -1.44
CA ILE A 96 3.23 13.97 -1.72
C ILE A 96 2.17 14.50 -2.68
N LYS A 97 2.11 15.81 -2.90
CA LYS A 97 1.13 16.41 -3.83
C LYS A 97 1.27 15.85 -5.24
N GLU A 98 2.48 15.52 -5.67
CA GLU A 98 2.72 15.00 -7.02
C GLU A 98 2.06 13.63 -7.25
N PRO A 99 2.37 12.57 -6.47
CA PRO A 99 1.68 11.30 -6.65
C PRO A 99 0.19 11.40 -6.36
N MET A 100 -0.24 12.29 -5.47
CA MET A 100 -1.66 12.46 -5.14
C MET A 100 -2.51 12.99 -6.30
N LYS A 101 -1.89 13.58 -7.32
CA LYS A 101 -2.61 14.03 -8.52
C LYS A 101 -3.08 12.86 -9.38
N ASN A 102 -2.49 11.68 -9.21
CA ASN A 102 -2.80 10.51 -10.01
C ASN A 102 -2.86 9.27 -9.12
N THR A 103 -3.81 9.25 -8.21
CA THR A 103 -4.02 8.14 -7.28
C THR A 103 -5.51 7.90 -7.06
N TYR A 104 -5.83 6.86 -6.28
CA TYR A 104 -7.22 6.52 -5.95
C TYR A 104 -7.75 7.36 -4.80
N PRO A 105 -9.07 7.65 -4.76
CA PRO A 105 -9.66 8.37 -3.63
C PRO A 105 -9.41 7.70 -2.29
N SER A 106 -9.39 6.37 -2.23
CA SER A 106 -9.12 5.62 -1.00
C SER A 106 -7.72 5.90 -0.46
N ILE A 107 -6.74 6.09 -1.34
CA ILE A 107 -5.37 6.41 -0.93
C ILE A 107 -5.32 7.83 -0.33
N LYS A 108 -6.03 8.78 -0.92
CA LYS A 108 -6.14 10.13 -0.37
C LYS A 108 -6.74 10.10 1.03
N ASN A 109 -7.80 9.30 1.21
CA ASN A 109 -8.48 9.17 2.50
C ASN A 109 -7.57 8.56 3.57
N ILE A 110 -6.86 7.47 3.26
CA ILE A 110 -6.01 6.82 4.25
C ILE A 110 -4.81 7.68 4.64
N LEU A 111 -4.23 8.41 3.69
CA LEU A 111 -3.14 9.33 3.97
C LEU A 111 -3.62 10.52 4.81
N GLY A 112 -4.83 11.03 4.55
CA GLY A 112 -5.45 12.04 5.40
C GLY A 112 -5.58 11.57 6.83
N ASN A 113 -6.07 10.35 7.04
CA ASN A 113 -6.17 9.75 8.37
C ASN A 113 -4.81 9.62 9.04
N PHE A 114 -3.79 9.22 8.29
CA PHE A 114 -2.44 9.05 8.81
C PHE A 114 -1.86 10.38 9.32
N PHE A 115 -2.01 11.45 8.53
CA PHE A 115 -1.46 12.76 8.90
C PHE A 115 -2.27 13.46 9.99
N ASP A 116 -3.57 13.18 10.11
CA ASP A 116 -4.44 13.76 11.12
C ASP A 116 -4.36 13.02 12.46
N THR A 117 -3.71 11.86 12.51
CA THR A 117 -3.56 11.08 13.75
C THR A 117 -2.33 11.57 14.52
N PRO A 118 -2.51 11.94 15.81
CA PRO A 118 -1.39 12.39 16.65
C PRO A 118 -0.32 11.32 16.82
#